data_c23dbc8fd3330dfcc7bbfb164de2d979
#
_entry.id   c23dbc8fd3330dfcc7bbfb164de2d979
#
_cell.length_a   1.000
_cell.length_b   1.000
_cell.length_c   1.000
_cell.angle_alpha   90.00
_cell.angle_beta   90.00
_cell.angle_gamma   90.00
#
_symmetry.space_group_name_H-M   'P 1'
#
loop_
_entity.id
_entity.type
_entity.pdbx_description
1 polymer ?
#
loop_
_entity_poly.entity_id
_entity_poly.type
_entity_poly.pdbx_seq_one_letter_code
_entity_poly.pdbx_strand_id
1 'polypeptide(L)'
;GNRLTEGDFAHGWFVEPTIFTDVKPAMRLWQEEVFGPVLAVTRTSDFDEAVKLANDCQFGLTCAFYSQDLTLAMRFTDEVEAGMVHLNSPTIGGEAQVPFGGVKGSGVGEREMAKEGMHFFTEQKTVFLDYTGQRRASNLY
;
A
#
# COMPACT_ATOMS: atom_id res chain seq x y z
N GLY A 1 -26.25 3.44 2.35
CA GLY A 1 -26.09 4.05 3.65
C GLY A 1 -26.80 5.38 3.76
N ASN A 2 -27.48 5.54 4.85
CA ASN A 2 -28.14 6.80 5.15
C ASN A 2 -27.22 7.66 6.01
N ARG A 3 -27.37 8.98 5.88
CA ARG A 3 -26.80 9.89 6.85
C ARG A 3 -27.70 9.92 8.08
N LEU A 4 -27.12 9.73 9.25
CA LEU A 4 -27.84 9.80 10.53
C LEU A 4 -27.84 11.27 11.00
N THR A 5 -29.06 11.82 11.23
CA THR A 5 -29.24 13.26 11.52
C THR A 5 -30.08 13.51 12.74
N GLU A 6 -30.55 12.48 13.45
CA GLU A 6 -31.48 12.62 14.57
C GLU A 6 -30.83 12.26 15.91
N GLY A 7 -31.34 12.80 17.01
CA GLY A 7 -30.84 12.54 18.35
C GLY A 7 -29.36 12.92 18.52
N ASP A 8 -28.57 12.02 19.09
CA ASP A 8 -27.16 12.23 19.35
C ASP A 8 -26.33 12.38 18.08
N PHE A 9 -26.85 11.95 16.92
CA PHE A 9 -26.18 12.07 15.63
C PHE A 9 -26.36 13.44 14.95
N ALA A 10 -27.25 14.29 15.48
CA ALA A 10 -27.57 15.59 14.87
C ALA A 10 -26.38 16.56 14.83
N HIS A 11 -25.38 16.37 15.68
CA HIS A 11 -24.22 17.24 15.82
C HIS A 11 -22.97 16.70 15.13
N GLY A 12 -23.10 15.71 14.23
CA GLY A 12 -21.96 15.08 13.55
C GLY A 12 -22.23 14.67 12.10
N TRP A 13 -21.21 14.00 11.52
CA TRP A 13 -21.24 13.51 10.16
C TRP A 13 -21.27 11.98 10.16
N PHE A 14 -22.35 11.42 10.65
CA PHE A 14 -22.50 9.98 10.77
C PHE A 14 -23.20 9.41 9.54
N VAL A 15 -22.60 8.36 8.98
CA VAL A 15 -23.12 7.61 7.83
C VAL A 15 -23.16 6.13 8.19
N GLU A 16 -24.23 5.46 7.83
CA GLU A 16 -24.35 4.01 8.03
C GLU A 16 -23.30 3.25 7.21
N PRO A 17 -22.73 2.15 7.74
CA PRO A 17 -21.92 1.24 6.94
C PRO A 17 -22.66 0.77 5.69
N THR A 18 -22.00 0.86 4.55
CA THR A 18 -22.64 0.65 3.24
C THR A 18 -21.82 -0.30 2.40
N ILE A 19 -22.47 -1.29 1.80
CA ILE A 19 -21.85 -2.25 0.89
C ILE A 19 -22.44 -2.06 -0.51
N PHE A 20 -21.57 -1.85 -1.49
CA PHE A 20 -21.92 -1.84 -2.90
C PHE A 20 -21.45 -3.14 -3.54
N THR A 21 -22.31 -3.83 -4.26
CA THR A 21 -21.99 -5.04 -5.03
C THR A 21 -21.93 -4.75 -6.53
N ASP A 22 -21.27 -5.64 -7.27
CA ASP A 22 -21.12 -5.57 -8.72
C ASP A 22 -20.45 -4.24 -9.19
N VAL A 23 -19.55 -3.72 -8.38
CA VAL A 23 -18.78 -2.52 -8.69
C VAL A 23 -17.81 -2.83 -9.84
N LYS A 24 -17.72 -1.90 -10.79
CA LYS A 24 -16.91 -2.07 -12.02
C LYS A 24 -15.79 -1.02 -12.06
N PRO A 25 -14.66 -1.32 -12.74
CA PRO A 25 -13.51 -0.42 -12.84
C PRO A 25 -13.81 0.99 -13.38
N ALA A 26 -14.84 1.13 -14.23
CA ALA A 26 -15.24 2.42 -14.77
C ALA A 26 -16.03 3.31 -13.78
N MET A 27 -16.40 2.78 -12.62
CA MET A 27 -17.14 3.54 -11.61
C MET A 27 -16.21 4.38 -10.75
N ARG A 28 -16.65 5.58 -10.36
CA ARG A 28 -15.91 6.44 -9.43
C ARG A 28 -15.56 5.73 -8.12
N LEU A 29 -16.46 4.90 -7.62
CA LEU A 29 -16.27 4.09 -6.42
C LEU A 29 -15.09 3.12 -6.51
N TRP A 30 -14.65 2.76 -7.72
CA TRP A 30 -13.46 1.94 -7.94
C TRP A 30 -12.18 2.76 -7.97
N GLN A 31 -12.23 3.93 -8.58
CA GLN A 31 -11.06 4.74 -8.87
C GLN A 31 -10.78 5.85 -7.86
N GLU A 32 -11.78 6.22 -7.05
CA GLU A 32 -11.66 7.30 -6.08
C GLU A 32 -11.79 6.75 -4.64
N GLU A 33 -10.97 7.28 -3.74
CA GLU A 33 -11.07 6.94 -2.33
C GLU A 33 -12.30 7.62 -1.70
N VAL A 34 -13.22 6.82 -1.15
CA VAL A 34 -14.43 7.35 -0.50
C VAL A 34 -14.14 7.94 0.88
N PHE A 35 -13.13 7.44 1.58
CA PHE A 35 -12.73 7.82 2.94
C PHE A 35 -13.89 7.80 3.95
N GLY A 36 -14.65 6.69 3.97
CA GLY A 36 -15.82 6.51 4.81
C GLY A 36 -16.17 5.02 5.01
N PRO A 37 -17.26 4.71 5.72
CA PRO A 37 -17.67 3.35 6.03
C PRO A 37 -18.32 2.66 4.81
N VAL A 38 -17.57 2.55 3.72
CA VAL A 38 -18.04 2.02 2.45
C VAL A 38 -17.16 0.84 2.02
N LEU A 39 -17.80 -0.26 1.64
CA LEU A 39 -17.17 -1.43 1.05
C LEU A 39 -17.69 -1.63 -0.38
N ALA A 40 -16.78 -1.67 -1.34
CA ALA A 40 -17.05 -2.03 -2.72
C ALA A 40 -16.68 -3.51 -2.95
N VAL A 41 -17.58 -4.27 -3.56
CA VAL A 41 -17.42 -5.69 -3.81
C VAL A 41 -17.62 -5.97 -5.29
N THR A 42 -16.71 -6.74 -5.88
CA THR A 42 -16.85 -7.29 -7.23
C THR A 42 -16.53 -8.79 -7.22
N ARG A 43 -17.06 -9.50 -8.20
CA ARG A 43 -16.78 -10.92 -8.40
C ARG A 43 -15.78 -11.07 -9.53
N THR A 44 -14.92 -12.06 -9.41
CA THR A 44 -13.96 -12.47 -10.44
C THR A 44 -14.21 -13.92 -10.81
N SER A 45 -13.89 -14.28 -12.04
CA SER A 45 -14.02 -15.65 -12.54
C SER A 45 -12.86 -16.54 -12.08
N ASP A 46 -11.68 -15.95 -11.95
CA ASP A 46 -10.45 -16.66 -11.64
C ASP A 46 -9.41 -15.75 -10.96
N PHE A 47 -8.25 -16.31 -10.68
CA PHE A 47 -7.14 -15.61 -10.04
C PHE A 47 -6.56 -14.49 -10.93
N ASP A 48 -6.39 -14.76 -12.22
CA ASP A 48 -5.75 -13.80 -13.14
C ASP A 48 -6.61 -12.54 -13.32
N GLU A 49 -7.93 -12.72 -13.41
CA GLU A 49 -8.88 -11.62 -13.41
C GLU A 49 -8.83 -10.84 -12.08
N ALA A 50 -8.73 -11.55 -10.95
CA ALA A 50 -8.66 -10.90 -9.63
C ALA A 50 -7.43 -10.01 -9.51
N VAL A 51 -6.26 -10.47 -9.89
CA VAL A 51 -5.02 -9.68 -9.87
C VAL A 51 -5.09 -8.49 -10.84
N LYS A 52 -5.58 -8.73 -12.06
CA LYS A 52 -5.79 -7.66 -13.04
C LYS A 52 -6.68 -6.56 -12.49
N LEU A 53 -7.80 -6.91 -11.89
CA LEU A 53 -8.75 -5.95 -11.31
C LEU A 53 -8.16 -5.26 -10.07
N ALA A 54 -7.44 -5.96 -9.21
CA ALA A 54 -6.75 -5.37 -8.06
C ALA A 54 -5.74 -4.29 -8.50
N ASN A 55 -5.08 -4.50 -9.64
CA ASN A 55 -4.13 -3.54 -10.20
C ASN A 55 -4.76 -2.40 -11.01
N ASP A 56 -6.05 -2.52 -11.39
CA ASP A 56 -6.77 -1.53 -12.21
C ASP A 56 -7.32 -0.37 -11.36
N CYS A 57 -6.43 0.27 -10.59
CA CYS A 57 -6.71 1.52 -9.90
C CYS A 57 -5.43 2.35 -9.75
N GLN A 58 -5.59 3.64 -9.48
CA GLN A 58 -4.47 4.56 -9.31
C GLN A 58 -3.74 4.42 -7.96
N PHE A 59 -4.27 3.64 -7.04
CA PHE A 59 -3.72 3.44 -5.70
C PHE A 59 -3.05 2.08 -5.56
N GLY A 60 -2.13 1.97 -4.60
CA GLY A 60 -1.41 0.74 -4.30
C GLY A 60 -0.75 0.80 -2.92
N LEU A 61 -1.51 1.11 -1.87
CA LEU A 61 -0.97 1.17 -0.51
C LEU A 61 -0.81 -0.23 0.07
N THR A 62 -1.92 -0.92 0.24
CA THR A 62 -1.96 -2.24 0.88
C THR A 62 -3.03 -3.13 0.25
N CYS A 63 -2.75 -4.41 0.21
CA CYS A 63 -3.71 -5.43 -0.22
C CYS A 63 -3.60 -6.69 0.62
N ALA A 64 -4.63 -7.53 0.56
CA ALA A 64 -4.65 -8.83 1.22
C ALA A 64 -5.15 -9.92 0.27
N PHE A 65 -4.55 -11.10 0.38
CA PHE A 65 -4.98 -12.29 -0.33
C PHE A 65 -5.17 -13.46 0.63
N TYR A 66 -6.29 -14.13 0.52
CA TYR A 66 -6.64 -15.26 1.36
C TYR A 66 -6.69 -16.54 0.52
N SER A 67 -5.80 -17.48 0.78
CA SER A 67 -5.73 -18.75 0.07
C SER A 67 -4.98 -19.79 0.88
N GLN A 68 -5.33 -21.07 0.67
CA GLN A 68 -4.54 -22.21 1.14
C GLN A 68 -3.52 -22.69 0.08
N ASP A 69 -3.62 -22.19 -1.14
CA ASP A 69 -2.67 -22.50 -2.22
C ASP A 69 -1.47 -21.55 -2.13
N LEU A 70 -0.33 -22.09 -1.72
CA LEU A 70 0.92 -21.33 -1.58
C LEU A 70 1.41 -20.81 -2.95
N THR A 71 1.19 -21.52 -4.03
CA THR A 71 1.62 -21.09 -5.37
C THR A 71 0.88 -19.83 -5.79
N LEU A 72 -0.44 -19.81 -5.60
CA LEU A 72 -1.25 -18.62 -5.88
C LEU A 72 -0.89 -17.44 -4.92
N ALA A 73 -0.60 -17.73 -3.65
CA ALA A 73 -0.20 -16.71 -2.70
C ALA A 73 1.13 -16.04 -3.11
N MET A 74 2.11 -16.82 -3.55
CA MET A 74 3.39 -16.28 -4.05
C MET A 74 3.21 -15.52 -5.36
N ARG A 75 2.45 -16.05 -6.31
CA ARG A 75 2.10 -15.32 -7.54
C ARG A 75 1.42 -13.99 -7.25
N PHE A 76 0.48 -13.96 -6.31
CA PHE A 76 -0.16 -12.70 -5.90
C PHE A 76 0.84 -11.68 -5.39
N THR A 77 1.80 -12.12 -4.57
CA THR A 77 2.85 -11.24 -4.06
C THR A 77 3.72 -10.62 -5.15
N ASP A 78 4.01 -11.39 -6.20
CA ASP A 78 4.85 -10.94 -7.31
C ASP A 78 4.08 -10.06 -8.31
N GLU A 79 2.78 -10.30 -8.49
CA GLU A 79 1.98 -9.71 -9.56
C GLU A 79 1.16 -8.49 -9.11
N VAL A 80 0.87 -8.34 -7.80
CA VAL A 80 0.06 -7.23 -7.30
C VAL A 80 0.88 -5.95 -7.14
N GLU A 81 0.31 -4.84 -7.58
CA GLU A 81 0.91 -3.51 -7.50
C GLU A 81 0.52 -2.78 -6.22
N ALA A 82 0.99 -3.30 -5.08
CA ALA A 82 0.79 -2.70 -3.76
C ALA A 82 2.12 -2.65 -2.99
N GLY A 83 2.28 -1.63 -2.16
CA GLY A 83 3.49 -1.46 -1.36
C GLY A 83 3.57 -2.40 -0.17
N MET A 84 2.41 -2.84 0.34
CA MET A 84 2.29 -3.80 1.43
C MET A 84 1.33 -4.92 1.04
N VAL A 85 1.77 -6.16 1.18
CA VAL A 85 1.00 -7.35 0.82
C VAL A 85 0.81 -8.22 2.04
N HIS A 86 -0.44 -8.55 2.33
CA HIS A 86 -0.83 -9.42 3.43
C HIS A 86 -1.36 -10.75 2.90
N LEU A 87 -0.81 -11.84 3.38
CA LEU A 87 -1.28 -13.19 3.05
C LEU A 87 -2.01 -13.78 4.26
N ASN A 88 -3.27 -14.14 4.07
CA ASN A 88 -4.14 -14.69 5.11
C ASN A 88 -4.28 -13.82 6.36
N SER A 89 -4.12 -12.51 6.20
CA SER A 89 -4.31 -11.51 7.25
C SER A 89 -4.93 -10.24 6.68
N PRO A 90 -5.63 -9.43 7.48
CA PRO A 90 -6.23 -8.19 7.01
C PRO A 90 -5.17 -7.13 6.70
N THR A 91 -5.56 -6.10 5.95
CA THR A 91 -4.72 -4.97 5.54
C THR A 91 -4.47 -3.94 6.67
N ILE A 92 -4.77 -4.28 7.90
CA ILE A 92 -4.57 -3.45 9.09
C ILE A 92 -3.38 -3.95 9.90
N GLY A 93 -2.73 -3.03 10.62
CA GLY A 93 -1.58 -3.35 11.44
C GLY A 93 -0.26 -3.16 10.67
N GLY A 94 0.28 -1.96 10.73
CA GLY A 94 1.66 -1.67 10.37
C GLY A 94 2.50 -1.62 11.64
N GLU A 95 3.46 -2.52 11.78
CA GLU A 95 4.38 -2.50 12.90
C GLU A 95 5.55 -1.55 12.60
N ALA A 96 5.99 -0.78 13.61
CA ALA A 96 7.01 0.26 13.44
C ALA A 96 8.37 -0.26 12.94
N GLN A 97 8.62 -1.56 13.04
CA GLN A 97 9.86 -2.19 12.58
C GLN A 97 9.82 -2.64 11.12
N VAL A 98 8.70 -2.49 10.41
CA VAL A 98 8.60 -2.81 8.98
C VAL A 98 8.38 -1.56 8.15
N PRO A 99 8.90 -1.50 6.92
CA PRO A 99 8.68 -0.37 6.03
C PRO A 99 7.20 -0.18 5.71
N PHE A 100 6.73 1.05 5.77
CA PHE A 100 5.36 1.43 5.44
C PHE A 100 5.34 2.34 4.23
N GLY A 101 4.44 2.08 3.28
CA GLY A 101 4.21 2.95 2.13
C GLY A 101 3.69 2.21 0.91
N GLY A 102 3.15 2.97 -0.02
CA GLY A 102 2.51 2.49 -1.23
C GLY A 102 3.35 2.65 -2.50
N VAL A 103 2.76 2.20 -3.59
CA VAL A 103 3.18 2.46 -4.96
C VAL A 103 2.11 3.26 -5.69
N LYS A 104 2.30 3.59 -6.95
CA LYS A 104 1.39 4.42 -7.75
C LYS A 104 1.08 5.75 -7.02
N GLY A 105 -0.18 6.18 -7.00
CA GLY A 105 -0.63 7.37 -6.30
C GLY A 105 -0.57 7.29 -4.76
N SER A 106 -0.30 6.13 -4.19
CA SER A 106 -0.19 5.92 -2.74
C SER A 106 1.22 6.07 -2.19
N GLY A 107 2.18 6.52 -2.97
CA GLY A 107 3.55 6.71 -2.51
C GLY A 107 4.35 7.67 -3.36
N VAL A 108 5.43 8.19 -2.79
CA VAL A 108 6.38 9.10 -3.46
C VAL A 108 7.71 8.40 -3.79
N GLY A 109 7.71 7.07 -3.76
CA GLY A 109 8.88 6.23 -4.09
C GLY A 109 9.60 5.66 -2.87
N GLU A 110 9.71 6.40 -1.79
CA GLU A 110 10.37 5.94 -0.56
C GLU A 110 9.36 5.36 0.43
N ARG A 111 9.89 4.60 1.41
CA ARG A 111 9.10 4.00 2.49
C ARG A 111 9.32 4.75 3.78
N GLU A 112 8.30 4.79 4.62
CA GLU A 112 8.37 5.29 5.98
C GLU A 112 8.65 4.15 6.96
N MET A 113 8.90 4.50 8.21
CA MET A 113 9.15 3.58 9.32
C MET A 113 10.41 2.73 9.15
N ALA A 114 10.72 1.95 10.15
CA ALA A 114 11.89 1.08 10.21
C ALA A 114 13.18 1.82 9.82
N LYS A 115 14.09 1.14 9.17
CA LYS A 115 15.37 1.67 8.70
C LYS A 115 15.17 2.68 7.55
N GLU A 116 14.17 2.47 6.73
CA GLU A 116 13.84 3.33 5.58
C GLU A 116 13.41 4.72 6.04
N GLY A 117 12.67 4.83 7.15
CA GLY A 117 12.34 6.12 7.76
C GLY A 117 13.57 6.91 8.20
N MET A 118 14.62 6.23 8.67
CA MET A 118 15.89 6.90 8.99
C MET A 118 16.59 7.41 7.72
N HIS A 119 16.56 6.63 6.64
CA HIS A 119 17.15 7.04 5.36
C HIS A 119 16.44 8.25 4.76
N PHE A 120 15.13 8.33 4.91
CA PHE A 120 14.32 9.46 4.42
C PHE A 120 14.73 10.80 5.08
N PHE A 121 15.04 10.79 6.38
CA PHE A 121 15.39 12.02 7.13
C PHE A 121 16.89 12.28 7.21
N THR A 122 17.73 11.50 6.53
CA THR A 122 19.20 11.65 6.60
C THR A 122 19.81 11.61 5.21
N GLU A 123 20.95 12.33 5.07
CA GLU A 123 21.80 12.25 3.89
C GLU A 123 23.05 11.43 4.19
N GLN A 124 23.44 10.57 3.25
CA GLN A 124 24.67 9.81 3.37
C GLN A 124 25.86 10.65 2.94
N LYS A 125 26.89 10.71 3.79
CA LYS A 125 28.17 11.34 3.46
C LYS A 125 29.29 10.31 3.55
N THR A 126 29.97 10.08 2.44
CA THR A 126 31.16 9.23 2.41
C THR A 126 32.38 10.10 2.67
N VAL A 127 33.20 9.70 3.64
CA VAL A 127 34.45 10.39 3.99
C VAL A 127 35.62 9.43 3.80
N PHE A 128 36.54 9.80 2.96
CA PHE A 128 37.84 9.12 2.81
C PHE A 128 38.87 9.92 3.60
N LEU A 129 39.44 9.32 4.63
CA LEU A 129 40.47 9.94 5.45
C LEU A 129 41.81 9.27 5.17
N ASP A 130 42.75 10.01 4.58
CA ASP A 130 44.14 9.59 4.48
C ASP A 130 44.98 10.39 5.47
N TYR A 131 45.50 9.73 6.49
CA TYR A 131 46.34 10.33 7.53
C TYR A 131 47.82 9.94 7.41
N THR A 132 48.17 9.18 6.36
CA THR A 132 49.55 8.69 6.20
C THR A 132 50.48 9.74 5.62
N GLY A 133 49.96 10.82 5.03
CA GLY A 133 50.74 11.85 4.33
C GLY A 133 51.47 11.35 3.09
N GLN A 134 51.26 10.09 2.70
CA GLN A 134 51.89 9.52 1.50
C GLN A 134 50.91 9.53 0.32
N ARG A 135 51.34 10.07 -0.79
CA ARG A 135 50.56 9.95 -2.05
C ARG A 135 50.34 8.49 -2.39
N ARG A 136 49.11 8.05 -2.53
CA ARG A 136 48.81 6.72 -3.07
C ARG A 136 49.38 6.60 -4.46
N ALA A 137 50.23 5.59 -4.67
CA ALA A 137 50.94 5.36 -5.94
C ALA A 137 50.07 4.71 -7.04
N SER A 138 48.80 4.44 -6.77
CA SER A 138 47.92 3.81 -7.77
C SER A 138 46.80 4.75 -8.16
N ASN A 139 46.87 5.27 -9.35
CA ASN A 139 45.72 5.78 -10.07
C ASN A 139 44.97 4.57 -10.63
N LEU A 140 44.06 4.00 -9.84
CA LEU A 140 43.09 3.01 -10.30
C LEU A 140 41.82 3.72 -10.76
N TYR A 141 41.95 4.65 -11.69
CA TYR A 141 40.90 5.08 -12.64
C TYR A 141 41.60 5.98 -13.67
#